data_8dc342c56ff405a94e287089404d9e19
#
_entry.id   8dc342c56ff405a94e287089404d9e19
#
_cell.length_a   1.000
_cell.length_b   1.000
_cell.length_c   1.000
_cell.angle_alpha   90.00
_cell.angle_beta   90.00
_cell.angle_gamma   90.00
#
_symmetry.space_group_name_H-M   'P 1'
#
loop_
_entity.id
_entity.type
_entity.pdbx_description
1 polymer ?
#
loop_
_entity_poly.entity_id
_entity_poly.type
_entity_poly.pdbx_seq_one_letter_code
_entity_poly.pdbx_strand_id
1 'polypeptide(L)'
;KQYVSVETRPTADPLWEERVTTVRTPLGNMRSVHRSSLIGDPGFTTEYLIKDASDLKKLLSMPYEPEPVSVEGYHRAVAEMGERGIVTYGLPHAGYGVQDLCGSETLAYFSVDDRELLDEAVALFASRIQAHTQAVLATGIQPVFAWVGPEVFVPPLLSPRDFEDFVFRYDKPLCDMIHNGGGYVWVHSHNKVSRFLSR
;
A
#
# COMPACT_ATOMS: atom_id res chain seq x y z
N LYS A 1 0.40 -14.51 -9.86
CA LYS A 1 -0.85 -15.35 -9.84
C LYS A 1 -0.61 -16.75 -9.29
N GLN A 2 0.52 -17.40 -9.58
CA GLN A 2 0.81 -18.78 -9.12
C GLN A 2 1.04 -18.92 -7.60
N TYR A 3 1.31 -17.83 -6.90
CA TYR A 3 1.61 -17.83 -5.46
C TYR A 3 0.39 -17.51 -4.60
N VAL A 4 -0.71 -17.07 -5.17
CA VAL A 4 -1.89 -16.62 -4.43
C VAL A 4 -3.10 -17.46 -4.83
N SER A 5 -3.80 -18.01 -3.85
CA SER A 5 -5.12 -18.63 -4.01
C SER A 5 -6.15 -17.93 -3.13
N VAL A 6 -7.34 -17.78 -3.66
CA VAL A 6 -8.46 -17.14 -2.96
C VAL A 6 -9.64 -18.12 -2.97
N GLU A 7 -10.27 -18.29 -1.80
CA GLU A 7 -11.46 -19.10 -1.61
C GLU A 7 -12.52 -18.25 -0.91
N THR A 8 -13.75 -18.26 -1.41
CA THR A 8 -14.89 -17.61 -0.76
C THR A 8 -15.69 -18.66 0.01
N ARG A 9 -16.06 -18.36 1.25
CA ARG A 9 -16.84 -19.23 2.14
C ARG A 9 -18.03 -18.51 2.70
N PRO A 10 -19.19 -19.19 2.85
CA PRO A 10 -20.30 -18.63 3.61
C PRO A 10 -19.93 -18.53 5.10
N THR A 11 -20.55 -17.58 5.80
CA THR A 11 -20.47 -17.49 7.26
C THR A 11 -21.75 -18.03 7.92
N ALA A 12 -21.77 -18.08 9.26
CA ALA A 12 -22.99 -18.40 9.99
C ALA A 12 -24.08 -17.32 9.84
N ASP A 13 -23.69 -16.08 9.58
CA ASP A 13 -24.58 -14.99 9.24
C ASP A 13 -24.74 -14.91 7.70
N PRO A 14 -25.95 -15.13 7.14
CA PRO A 14 -26.16 -15.15 5.70
C PRO A 14 -25.94 -13.79 5.00
N LEU A 15 -25.76 -12.69 5.75
CA LEU A 15 -25.44 -11.37 5.21
C LEU A 15 -23.96 -11.15 4.96
N TRP A 16 -23.10 -12.13 5.33
CA TRP A 16 -21.65 -12.03 5.24
C TRP A 16 -21.03 -13.25 4.56
N GLU A 17 -19.95 -13.01 3.86
CA GLU A 17 -19.05 -14.05 3.35
C GLU A 17 -17.60 -13.83 3.82
N GLU A 18 -16.84 -14.90 3.89
CA GLU A 18 -15.39 -14.84 4.16
C GLU A 18 -14.62 -15.08 2.87
N ARG A 19 -13.68 -14.20 2.60
CA ARG A 19 -12.67 -14.38 1.56
C ARG A 19 -11.35 -14.78 2.22
N VAL A 20 -10.96 -16.03 2.02
CA VAL A 20 -9.72 -16.60 2.54
C VAL A 20 -8.66 -16.49 1.46
N THR A 21 -7.60 -15.74 1.71
CA THR A 21 -6.45 -15.63 0.82
C THR A 21 -5.29 -16.42 1.39
N THR A 22 -4.71 -17.31 0.60
CA THR A 22 -3.48 -18.02 0.94
C THR A 22 -2.37 -17.59 -0.01
N VAL A 23 -1.24 -17.17 0.55
CA VAL A 23 -0.04 -16.79 -0.19
C VAL A 23 1.03 -17.85 0.07
N ARG A 24 1.54 -18.46 -1.00
CA ARG A 24 2.65 -19.41 -0.94
C ARG A 24 3.95 -18.69 -1.15
N THR A 25 4.90 -18.88 -0.23
CA THR A 25 6.23 -18.28 -0.32
C THR A 25 7.31 -19.35 -0.26
N PRO A 26 8.56 -19.05 -0.63
CA PRO A 26 9.68 -19.98 -0.44
C PRO A 26 9.88 -20.44 1.01
N LEU A 27 9.47 -19.62 1.98
CA LEU A 27 9.61 -19.91 3.43
C LEU A 27 8.33 -20.47 4.07
N GLY A 28 7.30 -20.81 3.29
CA GLY A 28 6.04 -21.36 3.77
C GLY A 28 4.83 -20.52 3.41
N ASN A 29 3.65 -20.96 3.84
CA ASN A 29 2.39 -20.30 3.50
C ASN A 29 2.04 -19.21 4.53
N MET A 30 1.34 -18.18 4.03
CA MET A 30 0.66 -17.18 4.84
C MET A 30 -0.83 -17.20 4.49
N ARG A 31 -1.68 -16.77 5.41
CA ARG A 31 -3.14 -16.76 5.24
C ARG A 31 -3.74 -15.48 5.79
N SER A 32 -4.74 -14.97 5.11
CA SER A 32 -5.60 -13.90 5.62
C SER A 32 -7.08 -14.24 5.42
N VAL A 33 -7.95 -13.62 6.25
CA VAL A 33 -9.40 -13.73 6.15
C VAL A 33 -10.01 -12.35 6.18
N HIS A 34 -10.77 -12.03 5.15
CA HIS A 34 -11.54 -10.81 5.05
C HIS A 34 -13.03 -11.14 5.00
N ARG A 35 -13.85 -10.47 5.81
CA ARG A 35 -15.31 -10.55 5.75
C ARG A 35 -15.88 -9.45 4.89
N SER A 36 -16.68 -9.83 3.92
CA SER A 36 -17.39 -8.92 3.02
C SER A 36 -18.89 -9.00 3.28
N SER A 37 -19.55 -7.84 3.36
CA SER A 37 -21.01 -7.76 3.48
C SER A 37 -21.65 -7.99 2.11
N LEU A 38 -22.71 -8.79 2.08
CA LEU A 38 -23.53 -9.02 0.88
C LEU A 38 -24.62 -7.94 0.69
N ILE A 39 -24.76 -7.02 1.65
CA ILE A 39 -25.75 -5.95 1.63
C ILE A 39 -25.14 -4.54 1.58
N GLY A 40 -23.79 -4.45 1.40
CA GLY A 40 -23.10 -3.18 1.19
C GLY A 40 -22.54 -2.51 2.45
N ASP A 41 -22.56 -3.18 3.61
CA ASP A 41 -21.82 -2.69 4.79
C ASP A 41 -20.31 -2.78 4.58
N PRO A 42 -19.51 -1.96 5.27
CA PRO A 42 -18.06 -2.04 5.19
C PRO A 42 -17.52 -3.42 5.60
N GLY A 43 -16.67 -4.00 4.75
CA GLY A 43 -15.96 -5.23 5.09
C GLY A 43 -14.81 -4.98 6.08
N PHE A 44 -14.30 -6.04 6.69
CA PHE A 44 -13.19 -5.97 7.63
C PHE A 44 -12.35 -7.24 7.64
N THR A 45 -11.07 -7.09 7.98
CA THR A 45 -10.13 -8.20 8.10
C THR A 45 -10.19 -8.81 9.50
N THR A 46 -10.47 -10.11 9.58
CA THR A 46 -10.52 -10.88 10.83
C THR A 46 -9.21 -11.62 11.11
N GLU A 47 -8.42 -11.89 10.07
CA GLU A 47 -7.10 -12.48 10.17
C GLU A 47 -6.20 -11.80 9.14
N TYR A 48 -5.19 -11.08 9.61
CA TYR A 48 -4.23 -10.42 8.74
C TYR A 48 -3.23 -11.41 8.16
N LEU A 49 -2.66 -11.08 6.99
CA LEU A 49 -1.69 -11.93 6.30
C LEU A 49 -0.39 -12.07 7.10
N ILE A 50 0.06 -10.98 7.72
CA ILE A 50 1.27 -10.90 8.53
C ILE A 50 0.86 -10.77 10.00
N LYS A 51 1.27 -11.73 10.83
CA LYS A 51 0.93 -11.82 12.25
C LYS A 51 2.14 -11.62 13.15
N ASP A 52 3.32 -11.93 12.63
CA ASP A 52 4.58 -11.90 13.37
C ASP A 52 5.78 -11.67 12.42
N ALA A 53 6.97 -11.57 13.01
CA ALA A 53 8.23 -11.41 12.29
C ALA A 53 8.52 -12.57 11.30
N SER A 54 8.04 -13.78 11.58
CA SER A 54 8.21 -14.92 10.67
C SER A 54 7.41 -14.72 9.38
N ASP A 55 6.17 -14.25 9.49
CA ASP A 55 5.33 -13.95 8.33
C ASP A 55 5.92 -12.78 7.51
N LEU A 56 6.49 -11.76 8.19
CA LEU A 56 7.16 -10.66 7.50
C LEU A 56 8.38 -11.15 6.70
N LYS A 57 9.19 -12.08 7.24
CA LYS A 57 10.29 -12.74 6.52
C LYS A 57 9.80 -13.57 5.33
N LYS A 58 8.64 -14.26 5.45
CA LYS A 58 8.01 -14.95 4.32
C LYS A 58 7.62 -13.98 3.21
N LEU A 59 7.04 -12.81 3.55
CA LEU A 59 6.72 -11.77 2.57
C LEU A 59 7.97 -11.29 1.84
N LEU A 60 9.06 -11.01 2.57
CA LEU A 60 10.33 -10.56 2.00
C LEU A 60 10.97 -11.60 1.07
N SER A 61 10.71 -12.89 1.29
CA SER A 61 11.20 -13.97 0.44
C SER A 61 10.48 -14.10 -0.90
N MET A 62 9.38 -13.36 -1.13
CA MET A 62 8.59 -13.46 -2.34
C MET A 62 9.35 -12.93 -3.55
N PRO A 63 9.48 -13.72 -4.63
CA PRO A 63 10.03 -13.20 -5.88
C PRO A 63 9.14 -12.08 -6.42
N TYR A 64 9.77 -11.10 -7.04
CA TYR A 64 9.08 -9.97 -7.64
C TYR A 64 9.45 -9.87 -9.12
N GLU A 65 8.42 -9.88 -9.93
CA GLU A 65 8.52 -9.59 -11.35
C GLU A 65 7.67 -8.34 -11.63
N PRO A 66 8.27 -7.22 -12.08
CA PRO A 66 7.52 -6.02 -12.38
C PRO A 66 6.56 -6.27 -13.54
N GLU A 67 5.30 -5.84 -13.38
CA GLU A 67 4.34 -5.88 -14.47
C GLU A 67 4.65 -4.79 -15.50
N PRO A 68 4.48 -5.04 -16.80
CA PRO A 68 4.62 -4.02 -17.83
C PRO A 68 3.64 -2.86 -17.58
N VAL A 69 4.14 -1.63 -17.68
CA VAL A 69 3.30 -0.45 -17.53
C VAL A 69 2.49 -0.24 -18.81
N SER A 70 1.17 -0.08 -18.66
CA SER A 70 0.28 0.38 -19.72
C SER A 70 -0.42 1.67 -19.27
N VAL A 71 -0.38 2.70 -20.11
CA VAL A 71 -1.02 3.99 -19.85
C VAL A 71 -2.28 4.21 -20.72
N GLU A 72 -2.73 3.20 -21.44
CA GLU A 72 -3.91 3.27 -22.30
C GLU A 72 -5.18 3.60 -21.50
N GLY A 73 -5.33 2.99 -20.31
CA GLY A 73 -6.45 3.28 -19.40
C GLY A 73 -6.44 4.73 -18.93
N TYR A 74 -5.25 5.28 -18.65
CA TYR A 74 -5.10 6.68 -18.28
C TYR A 74 -5.50 7.62 -19.41
N HIS A 75 -5.01 7.39 -20.62
CA HIS A 75 -5.38 8.20 -21.79
C HIS A 75 -6.89 8.17 -22.07
N ARG A 76 -7.52 7.01 -21.96
CA ARG A 76 -8.97 6.86 -22.12
C ARG A 76 -9.73 7.67 -21.07
N ALA A 77 -9.33 7.54 -19.79
CA ALA A 77 -9.95 8.29 -18.70
C ALA A 77 -9.80 9.80 -18.86
N VAL A 78 -8.63 10.28 -19.32
CA VAL A 78 -8.40 11.69 -19.63
C VAL A 78 -9.33 12.17 -20.77
N ALA A 79 -9.46 11.38 -21.83
CA ALA A 79 -10.34 11.71 -22.94
C ALA A 79 -11.82 11.77 -22.53
N GLU A 80 -12.25 10.82 -21.69
CA GLU A 80 -13.62 10.77 -21.14
C GLU A 80 -13.89 11.91 -20.16
N MET A 81 -12.89 12.28 -19.34
CA MET A 81 -13.02 13.36 -18.36
C MET A 81 -13.13 14.72 -19.06
N GLY A 82 -12.32 14.99 -20.10
CA GLY A 82 -12.25 16.26 -20.78
C GLY A 82 -11.99 17.43 -19.83
N GLU A 83 -12.75 18.51 -19.95
CA GLU A 83 -12.61 19.69 -19.08
C GLU A 83 -13.38 19.59 -17.74
N ARG A 84 -14.02 18.46 -17.45
CA ARG A 84 -14.85 18.30 -16.24
C ARG A 84 -14.05 18.06 -14.96
N GLY A 85 -12.76 17.75 -15.06
CA GLY A 85 -11.93 17.45 -13.90
C GLY A 85 -10.53 16.95 -14.24
N ILE A 86 -9.87 16.40 -13.25
CA ILE A 86 -8.50 15.87 -13.32
C ILE A 86 -8.54 14.36 -13.13
N VAL A 87 -7.81 13.63 -13.97
CA VAL A 87 -7.58 12.20 -13.80
C VAL A 87 -6.29 12.01 -12.99
N THR A 88 -6.39 11.33 -11.89
CA THR A 88 -5.23 10.96 -11.06
C THR A 88 -4.70 9.58 -11.46
N TYR A 89 -3.39 9.39 -11.32
CA TYR A 89 -2.75 8.08 -11.41
C TYR A 89 -2.50 7.55 -10.00
N GLY A 90 -3.26 6.54 -9.59
CA GLY A 90 -3.16 5.98 -8.23
C GLY A 90 -1.85 5.22 -8.02
N LEU A 91 -1.16 5.52 -6.94
CA LEU A 91 -0.02 4.74 -6.44
C LEU A 91 -0.37 4.15 -5.07
N PRO A 92 0.12 2.95 -4.74
CA PRO A 92 0.10 2.50 -3.36
C PRO A 92 1.08 3.34 -2.53
N HIS A 93 0.87 3.39 -1.20
CA HIS A 93 1.84 3.95 -0.26
C HIS A 93 2.62 2.81 0.41
N ALA A 94 3.95 2.93 0.51
CA ALA A 94 4.81 1.84 0.97
C ALA A 94 4.46 1.36 2.39
N GLY A 95 4.45 2.28 3.34
CA GLY A 95 4.13 1.95 4.73
C GLY A 95 2.68 1.51 4.94
N TYR A 96 1.72 2.15 4.26
CA TYR A 96 0.32 1.74 4.31
C TYR A 96 0.13 0.31 3.76
N GLY A 97 0.86 -0.05 2.70
CA GLY A 97 0.84 -1.41 2.16
C GLY A 97 1.29 -2.46 3.18
N VAL A 98 2.28 -2.17 4.02
CA VAL A 98 2.67 -3.05 5.13
C VAL A 98 1.57 -3.11 6.19
N GLN A 99 1.02 -1.95 6.58
CA GLN A 99 -0.06 -1.87 7.58
C GLN A 99 -1.32 -2.63 7.13
N ASP A 100 -1.70 -2.53 5.86
CA ASP A 100 -2.85 -3.25 5.31
C ASP A 100 -2.69 -4.78 5.42
N LEU A 101 -1.45 -5.28 5.37
CA LEU A 101 -1.14 -6.69 5.50
C LEU A 101 -1.05 -7.18 6.95
N CYS A 102 -0.72 -6.33 7.92
CA CYS A 102 -0.50 -6.73 9.32
C CYS A 102 -1.49 -6.12 10.33
N GLY A 103 -2.24 -5.09 9.94
CA GLY A 103 -3.09 -4.32 10.83
C GLY A 103 -2.31 -3.36 11.73
N SER A 104 -3.06 -2.43 12.35
CA SER A 104 -2.47 -1.33 13.14
C SER A 104 -1.77 -1.81 14.40
N GLU A 105 -2.31 -2.82 15.08
CA GLU A 105 -1.72 -3.37 16.32
C GLU A 105 -0.36 -4.01 16.04
N THR A 106 -0.30 -4.93 15.08
CA THR A 106 0.95 -5.60 14.69
C THR A 106 1.99 -4.61 14.14
N LEU A 107 1.56 -3.59 13.39
CA LEU A 107 2.44 -2.52 12.94
C LEU A 107 3.09 -1.77 14.11
N ALA A 108 2.31 -1.47 15.16
CA ALA A 108 2.82 -0.80 16.35
C ALA A 108 3.86 -1.66 17.08
N TYR A 109 3.64 -2.97 17.22
CA TYR A 109 4.66 -3.87 17.77
C TYR A 109 5.92 -3.91 16.90
N PHE A 110 5.81 -4.05 15.58
CA PHE A 110 6.97 -4.05 14.69
C PHE A 110 7.79 -2.76 14.76
N SER A 111 7.13 -1.61 14.96
CA SER A 111 7.85 -0.33 15.07
C SER A 111 8.77 -0.24 16.29
N VAL A 112 8.57 -1.10 17.28
CA VAL A 112 9.35 -1.16 18.53
C VAL A 112 10.25 -2.39 18.58
N ASP A 113 9.66 -3.58 18.38
CA ASP A 113 10.32 -4.86 18.65
C ASP A 113 11.10 -5.40 17.43
N ASP A 114 10.63 -5.13 16.22
CA ASP A 114 11.21 -5.65 14.95
C ASP A 114 11.43 -4.53 13.92
N ARG A 115 11.90 -3.38 14.40
CA ARG A 115 12.01 -2.13 13.62
C ARG A 115 12.83 -2.27 12.34
N GLU A 116 13.94 -2.99 12.40
CA GLU A 116 14.80 -3.22 11.22
C GLU A 116 14.08 -4.05 10.15
N LEU A 117 13.35 -5.07 10.56
CA LEU A 117 12.58 -5.91 9.67
C LEU A 117 11.38 -5.15 9.06
N LEU A 118 10.76 -4.25 9.83
CA LEU A 118 9.75 -3.33 9.33
C LEU A 118 10.33 -2.40 8.27
N ASP A 119 11.53 -1.84 8.51
CA ASP A 119 12.22 -0.97 7.55
C ASP A 119 12.53 -1.72 6.25
N GLU A 120 13.00 -2.95 6.32
CA GLU A 120 13.23 -3.80 5.15
C GLU A 120 11.94 -3.99 4.31
N ALA A 121 10.81 -4.21 4.98
CA ALA A 121 9.52 -4.37 4.30
C ALA A 121 9.05 -3.07 3.64
N VAL A 122 9.13 -1.94 4.34
CA VAL A 122 8.76 -0.63 3.78
C VAL A 122 9.69 -0.27 2.62
N ALA A 123 11.01 -0.49 2.77
CA ALA A 123 11.99 -0.28 1.71
C ALA A 123 11.70 -1.11 0.45
N LEU A 124 11.31 -2.38 0.63
CA LEU A 124 10.93 -3.26 -0.47
C LEU A 124 9.72 -2.71 -1.23
N PHE A 125 8.66 -2.29 -0.54
CA PHE A 125 7.48 -1.69 -1.18
C PHE A 125 7.85 -0.37 -1.87
N ALA A 126 8.61 0.50 -1.20
CA ALA A 126 9.03 1.78 -1.74
C ALA A 126 9.86 1.62 -3.03
N SER A 127 10.80 0.68 -3.07
CA SER A 127 11.61 0.42 -4.26
C SER A 127 10.76 -0.04 -5.46
N ARG A 128 9.73 -0.86 -5.22
CA ARG A 128 8.80 -1.32 -6.26
C ARG A 128 7.93 -0.17 -6.78
N ILE A 129 7.45 0.69 -5.87
CA ILE A 129 6.64 1.87 -6.22
C ILE A 129 7.48 2.86 -7.02
N GLN A 130 8.73 3.12 -6.61
CA GLN A 130 9.64 4.00 -7.34
C GLN A 130 9.95 3.46 -8.74
N ALA A 131 10.26 2.18 -8.88
CA ALA A 131 10.50 1.55 -10.19
C ALA A 131 9.28 1.64 -11.11
N HIS A 132 8.08 1.38 -10.58
CA HIS A 132 6.82 1.52 -11.32
C HIS A 132 6.59 2.98 -11.74
N THR A 133 6.74 3.94 -10.83
CA THR A 133 6.58 5.37 -11.11
C THR A 133 7.55 5.85 -12.18
N GLN A 134 8.80 5.44 -12.11
CA GLN A 134 9.80 5.74 -13.12
C GLN A 134 9.40 5.19 -14.50
N ALA A 135 8.89 3.96 -14.56
CA ALA A 135 8.42 3.36 -15.80
C ALA A 135 7.19 4.09 -16.36
N VAL A 136 6.28 4.56 -15.49
CA VAL A 136 5.13 5.39 -15.91
C VAL A 136 5.60 6.73 -16.49
N LEU A 137 6.49 7.43 -15.81
CA LEU A 137 7.05 8.70 -16.28
C LEU A 137 7.79 8.55 -17.61
N ALA A 138 8.50 7.41 -17.81
CA ALA A 138 9.19 7.10 -19.05
C ALA A 138 8.26 6.94 -20.27
N THR A 139 6.95 6.75 -20.07
CA THR A 139 5.96 6.76 -21.15
C THR A 139 5.65 8.17 -21.68
N GLY A 140 6.13 9.22 -21.02
CA GLY A 140 5.92 10.63 -21.39
C GLY A 140 4.64 11.26 -20.85
N ILE A 141 3.82 10.54 -20.06
CA ILE A 141 2.68 11.16 -19.38
C ILE A 141 3.13 11.96 -18.15
N GLN A 142 2.40 13.02 -17.83
CA GLN A 142 2.65 13.90 -16.69
C GLN A 142 1.38 13.96 -15.81
N PRO A 143 1.03 12.88 -15.11
CA PRO A 143 -0.19 12.81 -14.35
C PRO A 143 -0.08 13.52 -12.99
N VAL A 144 -1.21 13.72 -12.35
CA VAL A 144 -1.27 13.89 -10.89
C VAL A 144 -1.21 12.50 -10.26
N PHE A 145 -0.07 12.14 -9.71
CA PHE A 145 0.04 10.92 -8.92
C PHE A 145 -0.66 11.10 -7.58
N ALA A 146 -1.40 10.09 -7.17
CA ALA A 146 -2.22 10.17 -5.96
C ALA A 146 -2.04 8.93 -5.09
N TRP A 147 -1.87 9.13 -3.78
CA TRP A 147 -1.90 8.04 -2.79
C TRP A 147 -2.52 8.47 -1.47
N VAL A 148 -2.81 7.48 -0.63
CA VAL A 148 -3.37 7.62 0.70
C VAL A 148 -2.51 6.84 1.71
N GLY A 149 -2.59 7.17 3.00
CA GLY A 149 -2.12 6.29 4.05
C GLY A 149 -0.87 6.72 4.82
N PRO A 150 -0.18 7.87 4.57
CA PRO A 150 0.97 8.25 5.37
C PRO A 150 0.62 8.45 6.86
N GLU A 151 -0.65 8.71 7.17
CA GLU A 151 -1.14 8.90 8.54
C GLU A 151 -1.06 7.66 9.43
N VAL A 152 -0.84 6.48 8.88
CA VAL A 152 -0.68 5.27 9.72
C VAL A 152 0.59 5.29 10.56
N PHE A 153 1.56 6.17 10.21
CA PHE A 153 2.80 6.37 10.94
C PHE A 153 2.84 7.68 11.74
N VAL A 154 1.70 8.23 12.11
CA VAL A 154 1.63 9.44 12.96
C VAL A 154 0.93 9.18 14.29
N PRO A 155 1.11 10.06 15.30
CA PRO A 155 0.35 9.97 16.55
C PRO A 155 -1.17 9.99 16.30
N PRO A 156 -1.97 9.25 17.10
CA PRO A 156 -1.55 8.60 18.35
C PRO A 156 -0.99 7.18 18.19
N LEU A 157 -1.10 6.56 17.02
CA LEU A 157 -0.69 5.17 16.84
C LEU A 157 0.83 5.01 16.92
N LEU A 158 1.56 5.82 16.17
CA LEU A 158 3.01 5.77 16.07
C LEU A 158 3.64 7.14 16.39
N SER A 159 4.96 7.19 16.50
CA SER A 159 5.69 8.38 16.91
C SER A 159 6.08 9.27 15.72
N PRO A 160 6.47 10.55 15.96
CA PRO A 160 7.04 11.40 14.92
C PRO A 160 8.31 10.81 14.26
N ARG A 161 9.09 10.01 15.01
CA ARG A 161 10.25 9.30 14.47
C ARG A 161 9.82 8.24 13.46
N ASP A 162 8.71 7.56 13.70
CA ASP A 162 8.20 6.54 12.77
C ASP A 162 7.76 7.18 11.45
N PHE A 163 7.20 8.39 11.51
CA PHE A 163 6.90 9.15 10.30
C PHE A 163 8.18 9.48 9.51
N GLU A 164 9.23 9.94 10.17
CA GLU A 164 10.51 10.24 9.51
C GLU A 164 11.12 8.98 8.86
N ASP A 165 11.15 7.87 9.62
CA ASP A 165 11.83 6.66 9.19
C ASP A 165 11.04 5.86 8.15
N PHE A 166 9.70 5.83 8.22
CA PHE A 166 8.84 4.94 7.40
C PHE A 166 7.97 5.66 6.37
N VAL A 167 7.89 7.01 6.43
CA VAL A 167 7.16 7.82 5.45
C VAL A 167 8.09 8.79 4.75
N PHE A 168 8.56 9.81 5.45
CA PHE A 168 9.31 10.91 4.85
C PHE A 168 10.55 10.45 4.08
N ARG A 169 11.30 9.53 4.65
CA ARG A 169 12.51 8.93 4.04
C ARG A 169 12.24 8.32 2.65
N TYR A 170 11.05 7.78 2.42
CA TYR A 170 10.68 7.11 1.17
C TYR A 170 9.82 7.97 0.25
N ASP A 171 8.89 8.76 0.83
CA ASP A 171 7.98 9.59 0.05
C ASP A 171 8.68 10.82 -0.55
N LYS A 172 9.62 11.43 0.18
CA LYS A 172 10.33 12.62 -0.32
C LYS A 172 11.08 12.34 -1.64
N PRO A 173 11.92 11.28 -1.77
CA PRO A 173 12.55 10.95 -3.04
C PRO A 173 11.54 10.59 -4.16
N LEU A 174 10.42 9.97 -3.81
CA LEU A 174 9.35 9.67 -4.76
C LEU A 174 8.69 10.96 -5.29
N CYS A 175 8.37 11.90 -4.39
CA CYS A 175 7.84 13.23 -4.77
C CYS A 175 8.82 13.99 -5.68
N ASP A 176 10.12 13.99 -5.31
CA ASP A 176 11.16 14.65 -6.11
C ASP A 176 11.27 14.03 -7.52
N MET A 177 11.22 12.70 -7.62
CA MET A 177 11.23 11.98 -8.89
C MET A 177 10.03 12.38 -9.77
N ILE A 178 8.82 12.44 -9.19
CA ILE A 178 7.59 12.81 -9.89
C ILE A 178 7.69 14.25 -10.40
N HIS A 179 8.08 15.20 -9.53
CA HIS A 179 8.21 16.61 -9.90
C HIS A 179 9.28 16.83 -10.98
N ASN A 180 10.43 16.18 -10.87
CA ASN A 180 11.49 16.23 -11.88
C ASN A 180 11.05 15.62 -13.23
N GLY A 181 10.12 14.67 -13.21
CA GLY A 181 9.49 14.10 -14.40
C GLY A 181 8.33 14.95 -14.97
N GLY A 182 8.04 16.12 -14.37
CA GLY A 182 6.97 17.03 -14.78
C GLY A 182 5.57 16.63 -14.31
N GLY A 183 5.44 15.63 -13.45
CA GLY A 183 4.19 15.23 -12.82
C GLY A 183 3.89 16.05 -11.55
N TYR A 184 2.72 15.80 -10.98
CA TYR A 184 2.25 16.41 -9.73
C TYR A 184 1.94 15.33 -8.71
N VAL A 185 1.91 15.73 -7.43
CA VAL A 185 1.60 14.82 -6.32
C VAL A 185 0.37 15.33 -5.58
N TRP A 186 -0.56 14.41 -5.30
CA TRP A 186 -1.69 14.62 -4.41
C TRP A 186 -1.73 13.52 -3.37
N VAL A 187 -1.58 13.91 -2.09
CA VAL A 187 -1.59 12.97 -0.97
C VAL A 187 -2.84 13.21 -0.14
N HIS A 188 -3.64 12.15 0.02
CA HIS A 188 -4.77 12.16 0.93
C HIS A 188 -4.32 11.60 2.29
N SER A 189 -4.50 12.40 3.34
CA SER A 189 -4.12 12.02 4.69
C SER A 189 -5.17 12.45 5.68
N HIS A 190 -5.45 11.59 6.65
CA HIS A 190 -6.29 11.87 7.82
C HIS A 190 -5.46 12.35 9.00
N ASN A 191 -6.11 12.62 10.14
CA ASN A 191 -5.47 13.04 11.39
C ASN A 191 -4.79 14.42 11.39
N LYS A 192 -4.13 14.73 12.50
CA LYS A 192 -3.44 16.01 12.72
C LYS A 192 -2.04 15.98 12.13
N VAL A 193 -1.96 16.02 10.80
CA VAL A 193 -0.68 15.96 10.05
C VAL A 193 0.04 17.33 9.99
N SER A 194 -0.55 18.40 10.51
CA SER A 194 0.02 19.76 10.43
C SER A 194 1.46 19.88 10.93
N ARG A 195 1.89 19.02 11.86
CA ARG A 195 3.27 18.99 12.37
C ARG A 195 4.29 18.47 11.33
N PHE A 196 3.83 17.85 10.27
CA PHE A 196 4.66 17.19 9.24
C PHE A 196 4.64 17.95 7.90
N LEU A 197 3.71 18.91 7.74
CA LEU A 197 3.54 19.65 6.47
C LEU A 197 4.65 20.67 6.17
N SER A 198 5.50 20.97 7.11
CA SER A 198 6.60 21.93 6.96
C SER A 198 7.95 21.30 6.61
N ARG A 199 7.97 20.00 6.26
CA ARG A 199 9.19 19.21 6.01
C ARG A 199 9.36 18.71 4.57
#